data_ff488c8e03a09e989cf8714180b5c556
#
_entry.id   ff488c8e03a09e989cf8714180b5c556
#
_cell.length_a   1.000
_cell.length_b   1.000
_cell.length_c   1.000
_cell.angle_alpha   90.00
_cell.angle_beta   90.00
_cell.angle_gamma   90.00
#
_symmetry.space_group_name_H-M   'P 1'
#
loop_
_entity.id
_entity.type
_entity.pdbx_description
1 polymer ?
#
loop_
_entity_poly.entity_id
_entity_poly.type
_entity_poly.pdbx_seq_one_letter_code
_entity_poly.pdbx_strand_id
1 'polypeptide(L)'
;MKSQEIRSQFLEFFKSKSHKIVPSAPMVLKDDPTLMFTNAGMVQFKEYFLGNSEPSSSRITDSQKCLRVSGKHNDLEEVGMDTYHHTMFEMLGNWSFGDYFKKEAIQWSWELLTEVFKIAPENLYVSVFEGSKEDKLGLDTEALDLWKEIVPEDRIVYGDKKDNFWEMGDQGPCGPCSEIHIDIRSEAEKAKQPGKELVNEDHPQVVEIWNLVFMQYNRKADGSLVELPAKHIDTGMGFERLCMVLQGKQSNYDTDVFTPLISELEKITNSPYGKSEKTDIAIRVIADHVRAVTFSITDGQLPLNTGAGYVIRRILRRAIRYGFTFLDTKEPFIYKLVEVLSKQMGEAFPELKSQKTLCENVIREEEQSFLRTLDQGLILLENIISETKGKTVSGKKAFELYDTFGFPIDLTALILRERGFDLDQKEFEVQLKEQKDRSRAATQVTAGDWEEIKPVNAEAFVGYDHLESETQIARYRKVESKKGALYQIVLTQTPFYPEGGGQVGDKGFLVDSENNKI
;
A
#
# COMPACT_ATOMS: atom_id res chain seq x y z
N MET A 1 -26.09 11.96 -0.20
CA MET A 1 -25.91 10.70 -0.97
C MET A 1 -25.01 9.77 -0.17
N LYS A 2 -25.30 8.46 -0.12
CA LYS A 2 -24.44 7.48 0.58
C LYS A 2 -23.26 7.08 -0.30
N SER A 3 -22.15 6.70 0.32
CA SER A 3 -20.93 6.25 -0.38
C SER A 3 -21.19 5.10 -1.36
N GLN A 4 -22.02 4.13 -1.00
CA GLN A 4 -22.43 3.04 -1.89
C GLN A 4 -23.18 3.53 -3.15
N GLU A 5 -24.04 4.54 -3.01
CA GLU A 5 -24.77 5.14 -4.12
C GLU A 5 -23.82 5.92 -5.04
N ILE A 6 -22.84 6.62 -4.47
CA ILE A 6 -21.83 7.37 -5.21
C ILE A 6 -21.02 6.42 -6.10
N ARG A 7 -20.51 5.32 -5.52
CA ARG A 7 -19.77 4.30 -6.29
C ARG A 7 -20.63 3.71 -7.41
N SER A 8 -21.87 3.33 -7.11
CA SER A 8 -22.78 2.76 -8.10
C SER A 8 -23.09 3.75 -9.23
N GLN A 9 -23.33 5.01 -8.93
CA GLN A 9 -23.62 6.03 -9.95
C GLN A 9 -22.43 6.28 -10.87
N PHE A 10 -21.20 6.30 -10.34
CA PHE A 10 -19.99 6.40 -11.15
C PHE A 10 -19.89 5.23 -12.15
N LEU A 11 -20.01 4.02 -11.66
CA LEU A 11 -19.89 2.81 -12.49
C LEU A 11 -20.98 2.72 -13.55
N GLU A 12 -22.23 3.00 -13.19
CA GLU A 12 -23.36 2.99 -14.14
C GLU A 12 -23.27 4.14 -15.16
N PHE A 13 -22.74 5.30 -14.79
CA PHE A 13 -22.48 6.38 -15.72
C PHE A 13 -21.49 5.95 -16.81
N PHE A 14 -20.34 5.40 -16.45
CA PHE A 14 -19.36 4.94 -17.43
C PHE A 14 -19.81 3.70 -18.19
N LYS A 15 -20.59 2.82 -17.58
CA LYS A 15 -21.27 1.74 -18.29
C LYS A 15 -22.22 2.28 -19.37
N SER A 16 -22.94 3.38 -19.12
CA SER A 16 -23.77 4.05 -20.15
C SER A 16 -22.94 4.64 -21.32
N LYS A 17 -21.66 4.95 -21.06
CA LYS A 17 -20.65 5.36 -22.07
C LYS A 17 -19.90 4.16 -22.67
N SER A 18 -20.47 2.94 -22.55
CA SER A 18 -19.95 1.67 -23.10
C SER A 18 -18.67 1.15 -22.44
N HIS A 19 -18.41 1.51 -21.20
CA HIS A 19 -17.31 0.92 -20.41
C HIS A 19 -17.74 -0.42 -19.81
N LYS A 20 -16.83 -1.38 -19.84
CA LYS A 20 -16.98 -2.66 -19.13
C LYS A 20 -16.60 -2.47 -17.66
N ILE A 21 -17.52 -2.77 -16.75
CA ILE A 21 -17.19 -2.79 -15.33
C ILE A 21 -16.36 -4.04 -15.04
N VAL A 22 -15.22 -3.86 -14.36
CA VAL A 22 -14.35 -4.94 -13.92
C VAL A 22 -14.15 -4.89 -12.40
N PRO A 23 -13.80 -6.02 -11.75
CA PRO A 23 -13.50 -6.01 -10.33
C PRO A 23 -12.16 -5.30 -10.03
N SER A 24 -12.03 -4.79 -8.81
CA SER A 24 -10.76 -4.29 -8.28
C SER A 24 -9.68 -5.36 -8.27
N ALA A 25 -8.51 -5.03 -8.74
CA ALA A 25 -7.32 -5.88 -8.57
C ALA A 25 -6.86 -5.90 -7.09
N PRO A 26 -6.05 -6.90 -6.69
CA PRO A 26 -5.42 -6.92 -5.38
C PRO A 26 -4.54 -5.68 -5.15
N MET A 27 -4.49 -5.21 -3.90
CA MET A 27 -3.59 -4.09 -3.52
C MET A 27 -2.12 -4.50 -3.47
N VAL A 28 -1.84 -5.78 -3.25
CA VAL A 28 -0.47 -6.31 -3.14
C VAL A 28 -0.09 -7.02 -4.43
N LEU A 29 0.97 -6.53 -5.05
CA LEU A 29 1.51 -7.10 -6.30
C LEU A 29 2.55 -8.17 -5.96
N LYS A 30 2.34 -9.41 -6.47
CA LYS A 30 3.23 -10.54 -6.18
C LYS A 30 4.36 -10.66 -7.20
N ASP A 31 4.11 -10.24 -8.45
CA ASP A 31 4.99 -10.53 -9.60
C ASP A 31 5.50 -9.26 -10.31
N ASP A 32 5.31 -8.06 -9.75
CA ASP A 32 5.85 -6.82 -10.32
C ASP A 32 7.15 -6.43 -9.61
N PRO A 33 8.29 -6.41 -10.32
CA PRO A 33 9.57 -6.04 -9.74
C PRO A 33 9.71 -4.52 -9.45
N THR A 34 8.80 -3.70 -9.99
CA THR A 34 8.87 -2.24 -9.91
C THR A 34 7.96 -1.65 -8.84
N LEU A 35 6.86 -2.34 -8.52
CA LEU A 35 5.85 -1.88 -7.57
C LEU A 35 5.50 -2.99 -6.58
N MET A 36 5.50 -2.65 -5.31
CA MET A 36 5.07 -3.56 -4.24
C MET A 36 3.54 -3.55 -4.04
N PHE A 37 2.92 -2.41 -4.29
CA PHE A 37 1.49 -2.17 -4.08
C PHE A 37 0.85 -1.48 -5.27
N THR A 38 -0.44 -1.74 -5.46
CA THR A 38 -1.28 -1.00 -6.40
C THR A 38 -1.52 0.40 -5.82
N ASN A 39 -0.79 1.38 -6.33
CA ASN A 39 -0.85 2.78 -5.87
C ASN A 39 -1.79 3.66 -6.72
N ALA A 40 -2.26 3.14 -7.86
CA ALA A 40 -3.20 3.80 -8.77
C ALA A 40 -4.02 2.77 -9.55
N GLY A 41 -5.19 3.17 -10.03
CA GLY A 41 -6.12 2.30 -10.74
C GLY A 41 -5.54 1.67 -12.02
N MET A 42 -4.63 2.39 -12.69
CA MET A 42 -4.03 1.95 -13.95
C MET A 42 -3.04 0.78 -13.81
N VAL A 43 -2.55 0.49 -12.60
CA VAL A 43 -1.46 -0.49 -12.40
C VAL A 43 -1.83 -1.86 -12.95
N GLN A 44 -3.06 -2.31 -12.76
CA GLN A 44 -3.55 -3.58 -13.32
C GLN A 44 -3.61 -3.60 -14.86
N PHE A 45 -3.55 -2.43 -15.52
CA PHE A 45 -3.66 -2.28 -16.97
C PHE A 45 -2.36 -1.86 -17.65
N LYS A 46 -1.24 -1.84 -16.92
CA LYS A 46 0.08 -1.43 -17.40
C LYS A 46 0.45 -2.03 -18.75
N GLU A 47 0.24 -3.33 -18.90
CA GLU A 47 0.59 -4.07 -20.13
C GLU A 47 -0.28 -3.68 -21.33
N TYR A 48 -1.51 -3.21 -21.10
CA TYR A 48 -2.39 -2.69 -22.16
C TYR A 48 -1.89 -1.34 -22.69
N PHE A 49 -1.45 -0.44 -21.80
CA PHE A 49 -0.87 0.83 -22.19
C PHE A 49 0.43 0.67 -22.98
N LEU A 50 1.24 -0.32 -22.63
CA LEU A 50 2.49 -0.61 -23.31
C LEU A 50 2.29 -1.36 -24.65
N GLY A 51 1.08 -1.82 -24.95
CA GLY A 51 0.77 -2.64 -26.12
C GLY A 51 1.29 -4.06 -26.05
N ASN A 52 1.65 -4.54 -24.87
CA ASN A 52 2.16 -5.91 -24.65
C ASN A 52 1.07 -6.96 -24.57
N SER A 53 -0.19 -6.54 -24.31
CA SER A 53 -1.36 -7.43 -24.27
C SER A 53 -2.61 -6.70 -24.71
N GLU A 54 -3.60 -7.48 -25.19
CA GLU A 54 -4.89 -6.97 -25.64
C GLU A 54 -5.85 -6.79 -24.47
N PRO A 55 -6.52 -5.62 -24.33
CA PRO A 55 -7.50 -5.41 -23.28
C PRO A 55 -8.78 -6.21 -23.54
N SER A 56 -9.43 -6.64 -22.47
CA SER A 56 -10.74 -7.35 -22.57
C SER A 56 -11.88 -6.48 -23.09
N SER A 57 -11.68 -5.18 -23.17
CA SER A 57 -12.53 -4.15 -23.77
C SER A 57 -11.68 -2.90 -23.97
N SER A 58 -11.94 -2.12 -25.03
CA SER A 58 -11.27 -0.82 -25.25
C SER A 58 -11.67 0.23 -24.23
N ARG A 59 -12.77 0.03 -23.49
CA ARG A 59 -13.26 0.91 -22.43
C ARG A 59 -13.52 0.11 -21.17
N ILE A 60 -12.88 0.47 -20.09
CA ILE A 60 -13.01 -0.20 -18.78
C ILE A 60 -13.29 0.84 -17.70
N THR A 61 -14.02 0.45 -16.65
CA THR A 61 -14.25 1.23 -15.44
C THR A 61 -14.29 0.33 -14.22
N ASP A 62 -13.77 0.82 -13.09
CA ASP A 62 -13.87 0.14 -11.79
C ASP A 62 -13.78 1.10 -10.59
N SER A 63 -13.85 0.52 -9.40
CA SER A 63 -13.42 1.13 -8.14
C SER A 63 -12.24 0.34 -7.61
N GLN A 64 -11.02 0.82 -7.85
CA GLN A 64 -9.78 0.16 -7.49
C GLN A 64 -9.35 0.47 -6.06
N LYS A 65 -9.10 -0.57 -5.27
CA LYS A 65 -8.41 -0.47 -3.98
C LYS A 65 -6.95 -0.08 -4.19
N CYS A 66 -6.53 1.04 -3.63
CA CYS A 66 -5.16 1.54 -3.73
C CYS A 66 -4.50 1.62 -2.34
N LEU A 67 -3.18 1.40 -2.29
CA LEU A 67 -2.38 1.49 -1.08
C LEU A 67 -1.14 2.37 -1.31
N ARG A 68 -1.05 3.51 -0.59
CA ARG A 68 0.05 4.49 -0.68
C ARG A 68 0.80 4.58 0.64
N VAL A 69 1.81 3.74 0.82
CA VAL A 69 2.56 3.58 2.09
C VAL A 69 4.06 3.39 1.89
N SER A 70 4.54 3.56 0.67
CA SER A 70 5.96 3.39 0.32
C SER A 70 6.29 3.98 -1.05
N GLY A 71 7.59 4.25 -1.29
CA GLY A 71 8.10 4.75 -2.57
C GLY A 71 7.74 6.22 -2.84
N LYS A 72 7.48 6.55 -4.11
CA LYS A 72 7.16 7.90 -4.58
C LYS A 72 5.83 8.41 -3.99
N HIS A 73 4.89 7.51 -3.77
CA HIS A 73 3.58 7.80 -3.17
C HIS A 73 3.49 7.18 -1.79
N ASN A 74 3.74 7.98 -0.75
CA ASN A 74 3.76 7.54 0.65
C ASN A 74 3.04 8.55 1.53
N ASP A 75 1.77 8.28 1.85
CA ASP A 75 0.89 9.15 2.62
C ASP A 75 0.83 8.74 4.11
N LEU A 76 1.67 7.79 4.56
CA LEU A 76 1.57 7.19 5.90
C LEU A 76 1.70 8.21 7.04
N GLU A 77 2.52 9.24 6.88
CA GLU A 77 2.79 10.23 7.93
C GLU A 77 1.67 11.26 8.04
N GLU A 78 1.01 11.62 6.94
CA GLU A 78 -0.09 12.57 6.83
C GLU A 78 -1.40 12.00 7.37
N VAL A 79 -1.57 10.66 7.30
CA VAL A 79 -2.78 9.97 7.72
C VAL A 79 -3.13 10.24 9.18
N GLY A 80 -4.34 10.78 9.37
CA GLY A 80 -4.89 11.18 10.67
C GLY A 80 -4.51 12.60 11.08
N MET A 81 -3.43 13.18 10.53
CA MET A 81 -3.00 14.56 10.79
C MET A 81 -3.80 15.55 9.98
N ASP A 82 -4.02 15.26 8.71
CA ASP A 82 -4.90 16.03 7.84
C ASP A 82 -6.30 15.40 7.69
N THR A 83 -7.08 15.91 6.75
CA THR A 83 -8.50 15.56 6.58
C THR A 83 -8.79 14.67 5.38
N TYR A 84 -7.80 14.37 4.52
CA TYR A 84 -8.04 13.76 3.21
C TYR A 84 -7.00 12.74 2.72
N HIS A 85 -5.84 12.55 3.39
CA HIS A 85 -4.90 11.49 3.06
C HIS A 85 -5.23 10.18 3.77
N HIS A 86 -5.03 9.07 3.05
CA HIS A 86 -5.31 7.72 3.52
C HIS A 86 -4.21 6.76 3.10
N THR A 87 -3.93 5.74 3.94
CA THR A 87 -3.07 4.63 3.52
C THR A 87 -3.75 3.77 2.46
N MET A 88 -5.01 3.40 2.70
CA MET A 88 -5.87 2.70 1.74
C MET A 88 -7.03 3.59 1.36
N PHE A 89 -7.26 3.74 0.06
CA PHE A 89 -8.40 4.48 -0.49
C PHE A 89 -8.93 3.78 -1.74
N GLU A 90 -10.16 4.13 -2.12
CA GLU A 90 -10.73 3.70 -3.40
C GLU A 90 -10.46 4.77 -4.46
N MET A 91 -9.98 4.34 -5.61
CA MET A 91 -9.84 5.17 -6.80
C MET A 91 -10.90 4.74 -7.81
N LEU A 92 -11.86 5.62 -8.06
CA LEU A 92 -12.83 5.43 -9.14
C LEU A 92 -12.15 5.77 -10.45
N GLY A 93 -12.10 4.82 -11.37
CA GLY A 93 -11.35 4.96 -12.62
C GLY A 93 -12.15 4.62 -13.87
N ASN A 94 -11.83 5.31 -14.95
CA ASN A 94 -12.25 4.95 -16.30
C ASN A 94 -11.06 5.03 -17.25
N TRP A 95 -10.97 4.04 -18.12
CA TRP A 95 -9.84 3.85 -19.04
C TRP A 95 -10.31 3.72 -20.48
N SER A 96 -9.50 4.29 -21.39
CA SER A 96 -9.60 4.11 -22.83
C SER A 96 -8.30 3.57 -23.38
N PHE A 97 -8.36 2.42 -24.01
CA PHE A 97 -7.21 1.77 -24.65
C PHE A 97 -7.27 1.97 -26.17
N GLY A 98 -6.81 3.18 -26.60
CA GLY A 98 -6.78 3.57 -28.02
C GLY A 98 -8.14 3.83 -28.66
N ASP A 99 -9.20 4.07 -27.86
CA ASP A 99 -10.57 4.32 -28.35
C ASP A 99 -10.89 5.82 -28.35
N TYR A 100 -11.17 6.41 -27.18
CA TYR A 100 -11.37 7.85 -27.04
C TYR A 100 -10.18 8.52 -26.36
N PHE A 101 -10.11 9.86 -26.42
CA PHE A 101 -9.02 10.61 -25.83
C PHE A 101 -9.51 11.85 -25.06
N LYS A 102 -8.76 12.94 -25.04
CA LYS A 102 -8.98 14.13 -24.20
C LYS A 102 -10.40 14.68 -24.26
N LYS A 103 -10.98 14.80 -25.46
CA LYS A 103 -12.29 15.42 -25.65
C LYS A 103 -13.38 14.73 -24.85
N GLU A 104 -13.53 13.44 -25.04
CA GLU A 104 -14.53 12.64 -24.34
C GLU A 104 -14.24 12.56 -22.84
N ALA A 105 -12.96 12.39 -22.45
CA ALA A 105 -12.57 12.34 -21.04
C ALA A 105 -12.96 13.63 -20.30
N ILE A 106 -12.66 14.79 -20.88
CA ILE A 106 -12.98 16.11 -20.33
C ILE A 106 -14.50 16.32 -20.29
N GLN A 107 -15.22 16.05 -21.39
CA GLN A 107 -16.66 16.24 -21.46
C GLN A 107 -17.41 15.34 -20.47
N TRP A 108 -17.04 14.05 -20.37
CA TRP A 108 -17.71 13.13 -19.48
C TRP A 108 -17.38 13.36 -18.02
N SER A 109 -16.17 13.79 -17.70
CA SER A 109 -15.84 14.16 -16.32
C SER A 109 -16.67 15.34 -15.83
N TRP A 110 -16.82 16.36 -16.68
CA TRP A 110 -17.64 17.52 -16.37
C TRP A 110 -19.13 17.17 -16.27
N GLU A 111 -19.66 16.40 -17.24
CA GLU A 111 -21.04 15.90 -17.23
C GLU A 111 -21.34 15.12 -15.93
N LEU A 112 -20.46 14.20 -15.53
CA LEU A 112 -20.65 13.43 -14.31
C LEU A 112 -20.71 14.32 -13.06
N LEU A 113 -19.77 15.24 -12.92
CA LEU A 113 -19.71 16.10 -11.73
C LEU A 113 -20.88 17.08 -11.67
N THR A 114 -21.21 17.74 -12.77
CA THR A 114 -22.18 18.86 -12.77
C THR A 114 -23.62 18.39 -13.03
N GLU A 115 -23.82 17.39 -13.92
CA GLU A 115 -25.15 16.97 -14.31
C GLU A 115 -25.66 15.76 -13.50
N VAL A 116 -24.77 14.82 -13.13
CA VAL A 116 -25.17 13.64 -12.36
C VAL A 116 -25.03 13.89 -10.86
N PHE A 117 -23.86 14.30 -10.41
CA PHE A 117 -23.61 14.58 -8.98
C PHE A 117 -24.08 15.96 -8.53
N LYS A 118 -24.49 16.85 -9.46
CA LYS A 118 -25.03 18.19 -9.17
C LYS A 118 -24.08 19.07 -8.37
N ILE A 119 -22.78 18.92 -8.57
CA ILE A 119 -21.78 19.83 -8.01
C ILE A 119 -21.89 21.17 -8.75
N ALA A 120 -21.94 22.26 -8.00
CA ALA A 120 -22.03 23.61 -8.57
C ALA A 120 -20.76 23.97 -9.34
N PRO A 121 -20.84 24.29 -10.65
CA PRO A 121 -19.68 24.56 -11.50
C PRO A 121 -18.78 25.69 -10.98
N GLU A 122 -19.35 26.66 -10.29
CA GLU A 122 -18.65 27.80 -9.70
C GLU A 122 -17.69 27.41 -8.56
N ASN A 123 -17.80 26.20 -8.02
CA ASN A 123 -16.90 25.68 -7.01
C ASN A 123 -15.73 24.88 -7.62
N LEU A 124 -15.76 24.62 -8.93
CA LEU A 124 -14.77 23.79 -9.60
C LEU A 124 -13.70 24.64 -10.28
N TYR A 125 -12.47 24.15 -10.19
CA TYR A 125 -11.30 24.63 -10.92
C TYR A 125 -10.68 23.46 -11.69
N VAL A 126 -10.06 23.75 -12.82
CA VAL A 126 -9.36 22.74 -13.61
C VAL A 126 -7.92 23.15 -13.83
N SER A 127 -7.00 22.20 -13.85
CA SER A 127 -5.62 22.47 -14.19
C SER A 127 -5.26 21.89 -15.55
N VAL A 128 -4.25 22.47 -16.18
CA VAL A 128 -3.66 21.98 -17.44
C VAL A 128 -2.15 22.00 -17.33
N PHE A 129 -1.48 21.03 -17.96
CA PHE A 129 -0.03 20.96 -17.97
C PHE A 129 0.59 22.13 -18.73
N GLU A 130 1.44 22.93 -18.07
CA GLU A 130 2.11 24.11 -18.65
C GLU A 130 3.34 23.78 -19.50
N GLY A 131 3.80 22.52 -19.43
CA GLY A 131 4.98 22.04 -20.12
C GLY A 131 6.15 21.74 -19.19
N SER A 132 7.19 21.12 -19.75
CA SER A 132 8.45 20.80 -19.06
C SER A 132 9.64 21.05 -19.98
N LYS A 133 10.53 21.95 -19.56
CA LYS A 133 11.79 22.21 -20.30
C LYS A 133 12.72 21.00 -20.27
N GLU A 134 12.72 20.28 -19.16
CA GLU A 134 13.53 19.06 -18.97
C GLU A 134 13.14 17.98 -19.98
N ASP A 135 11.84 17.73 -20.12
CA ASP A 135 11.30 16.72 -21.03
C ASP A 135 11.07 17.26 -22.45
N LYS A 136 11.34 18.55 -22.69
CA LYS A 136 11.11 19.24 -23.97
C LYS A 136 9.65 19.20 -24.42
N LEU A 137 8.72 19.24 -23.46
CA LEU A 137 7.28 19.28 -23.69
C LEU A 137 6.77 20.70 -23.54
N GLY A 138 5.89 21.10 -24.45
CA GLY A 138 5.17 22.39 -24.38
C GLY A 138 3.89 22.30 -23.57
N LEU A 139 3.20 23.47 -23.47
CA LEU A 139 1.86 23.58 -22.92
C LEU A 139 0.90 22.61 -23.61
N ASP A 140 0.05 21.92 -22.86
CA ASP A 140 -1.03 21.09 -23.40
C ASP A 140 -2.18 21.96 -23.93
N THR A 141 -1.95 22.54 -25.12
CA THR A 141 -2.92 23.43 -25.77
C THR A 141 -4.21 22.74 -26.14
N GLU A 142 -4.18 21.42 -26.46
CA GLU A 142 -5.39 20.67 -26.78
C GLU A 142 -6.31 20.55 -25.55
N ALA A 143 -5.78 20.22 -24.38
CA ALA A 143 -6.57 20.20 -23.15
C ALA A 143 -7.07 21.59 -22.75
N LEU A 144 -6.22 22.61 -22.89
CA LEU A 144 -6.58 24.01 -22.61
C LEU A 144 -7.75 24.47 -23.48
N ASP A 145 -7.71 24.23 -24.80
CA ASP A 145 -8.76 24.65 -25.71
C ASP A 145 -10.08 23.92 -25.42
N LEU A 146 -10.03 22.63 -25.13
CA LEU A 146 -11.20 21.84 -24.73
C LEU A 146 -11.84 22.36 -23.43
N TRP A 147 -11.03 22.72 -22.43
CA TRP A 147 -11.54 23.29 -21.19
C TRP A 147 -12.15 24.69 -21.39
N LYS A 148 -11.58 25.51 -22.25
CA LYS A 148 -12.15 26.84 -22.58
C LYS A 148 -13.54 26.78 -23.22
N GLU A 149 -13.90 25.67 -23.85
CA GLU A 149 -15.27 25.45 -24.35
C GLU A 149 -16.28 25.19 -23.20
N ILE A 150 -15.82 24.81 -22.01
CA ILE A 150 -16.64 24.31 -20.88
C ILE A 150 -16.64 25.28 -19.70
N VAL A 151 -15.47 25.83 -19.35
CA VAL A 151 -15.30 26.68 -18.16
C VAL A 151 -14.68 28.04 -18.52
N PRO A 152 -15.00 29.10 -17.78
CA PRO A 152 -14.35 30.39 -17.93
C PRO A 152 -12.83 30.30 -17.67
N GLU A 153 -12.04 31.13 -18.33
CA GLU A 153 -10.57 31.08 -18.27
C GLU A 153 -10.01 31.38 -16.86
N ASP A 154 -10.73 32.13 -16.05
CA ASP A 154 -10.38 32.39 -14.65
C ASP A 154 -10.51 31.15 -13.76
N ARG A 155 -11.13 30.06 -14.24
CA ARG A 155 -11.23 28.76 -13.60
C ARG A 155 -10.17 27.77 -14.06
N ILE A 156 -9.30 28.14 -15.00
CA ILE A 156 -8.22 27.28 -15.50
C ILE A 156 -6.90 27.70 -14.86
N VAL A 157 -6.18 26.74 -14.29
CA VAL A 157 -4.87 26.89 -13.66
C VAL A 157 -3.82 26.18 -14.52
N TYR A 158 -2.62 26.72 -14.58
CA TYR A 158 -1.50 26.09 -15.25
C TYR A 158 -0.64 25.41 -14.20
N GLY A 159 -0.44 24.11 -14.32
CA GLY A 159 0.37 23.31 -13.39
C GLY A 159 1.66 22.80 -14.03
N ASP A 160 2.69 22.74 -13.23
CA ASP A 160 4.01 22.28 -13.64
C ASP A 160 4.08 20.74 -13.79
N LYS A 161 5.29 20.23 -14.03
CA LYS A 161 5.52 18.77 -14.16
C LYS A 161 5.18 18.01 -12.88
N LYS A 162 5.35 18.60 -11.71
CA LYS A 162 5.08 17.93 -10.43
C LYS A 162 3.59 17.63 -10.28
N ASP A 163 2.75 18.58 -10.66
CA ASP A 163 1.31 18.51 -10.45
C ASP A 163 0.57 17.95 -11.68
N ASN A 164 0.95 18.37 -12.89
CA ASN A 164 0.19 18.06 -14.12
C ASN A 164 0.93 17.15 -15.12
N PHE A 165 1.91 16.36 -14.67
CA PHE A 165 2.51 15.29 -15.48
C PHE A 165 2.61 14.01 -14.65
N TRP A 166 1.69 13.09 -14.89
CA TRP A 166 1.61 11.85 -14.11
C TRP A 166 2.61 10.80 -14.61
N GLU A 167 3.28 10.15 -13.66
CA GLU A 167 4.21 9.05 -13.91
C GLU A 167 3.93 7.90 -12.94
N MET A 168 3.85 6.68 -13.46
CA MET A 168 3.62 5.49 -12.64
C MET A 168 4.72 5.27 -11.60
N GLY A 169 5.96 5.57 -11.96
CA GLY A 169 7.17 5.47 -11.15
C GLY A 169 8.34 6.06 -11.91
N ASP A 170 9.56 5.58 -11.64
CA ASP A 170 10.75 6.04 -12.35
C ASP A 170 10.77 5.61 -13.84
N GLN A 171 9.99 4.60 -14.19
CA GLN A 171 9.83 4.06 -15.53
C GLN A 171 8.37 3.63 -15.76
N GLY A 172 7.95 3.61 -17.01
CA GLY A 172 6.63 3.12 -17.41
C GLY A 172 5.76 4.17 -18.10
N PRO A 173 4.48 3.84 -18.34
CA PRO A 173 3.53 4.75 -18.97
C PRO A 173 3.39 6.06 -18.20
N CYS A 174 3.30 7.16 -18.93
CA CYS A 174 3.18 8.50 -18.36
C CYS A 174 2.56 9.48 -19.38
N GLY A 175 2.17 10.65 -18.90
CA GLY A 175 1.63 11.70 -19.77
C GLY A 175 1.19 12.94 -19.01
N PRO A 176 0.93 14.03 -19.74
CA PRO A 176 0.33 15.22 -19.15
C PRO A 176 -1.05 14.88 -18.59
N CYS A 177 -1.46 15.59 -17.57
CA CYS A 177 -2.77 15.39 -16.97
C CYS A 177 -3.49 16.73 -16.73
N SER A 178 -4.78 16.61 -16.52
CA SER A 178 -5.66 17.69 -16.12
C SER A 178 -6.39 17.29 -14.86
N GLU A 179 -6.28 18.10 -13.83
CA GLU A 179 -6.94 17.84 -12.55
C GLU A 179 -8.21 18.66 -12.42
N ILE A 180 -9.19 18.12 -11.71
CA ILE A 180 -10.39 18.85 -11.32
C ILE A 180 -10.35 19.01 -9.80
N HIS A 181 -10.34 20.28 -9.36
CA HIS A 181 -10.33 20.68 -7.96
C HIS A 181 -11.68 21.26 -7.56
N ILE A 182 -11.99 21.14 -6.28
CA ILE A 182 -13.18 21.77 -5.71
C ILE A 182 -12.81 22.66 -4.53
N ASP A 183 -13.41 23.84 -4.49
CA ASP A 183 -13.35 24.77 -3.35
C ASP A 183 -14.60 24.60 -2.48
N ILE A 184 -14.42 23.93 -1.33
CA ILE A 184 -15.51 23.69 -0.35
C ILE A 184 -15.54 24.70 0.79
N ARG A 185 -14.78 25.80 0.67
CA ARG A 185 -14.79 26.88 1.66
C ARG A 185 -16.12 27.61 1.69
N SER A 186 -16.35 28.36 2.77
CA SER A 186 -17.49 29.26 2.86
C SER A 186 -17.40 30.42 1.85
N GLU A 187 -18.53 30.97 1.43
CA GLU A 187 -18.57 32.13 0.51
C GLU A 187 -17.83 33.35 1.08
N ALA A 188 -17.78 33.50 2.40
CA ALA A 188 -17.02 34.56 3.05
C ALA A 188 -15.50 34.39 2.92
N GLU A 189 -15.00 33.16 2.87
CA GLU A 189 -13.58 32.84 2.65
C GLU A 189 -13.22 32.96 1.19
N LYS A 190 -14.07 32.48 0.27
CA LYS A 190 -13.91 32.63 -1.18
C LYS A 190 -13.85 34.10 -1.60
N ALA A 191 -14.65 34.96 -0.96
CA ALA A 191 -14.65 36.40 -1.22
C ALA A 191 -13.35 37.10 -0.76
N LYS A 192 -12.63 36.55 0.22
CA LYS A 192 -11.34 37.08 0.70
C LYS A 192 -10.16 36.68 -0.16
N GLN A 193 -10.17 35.43 -0.65
CA GLN A 193 -9.11 34.88 -1.47
C GLN A 193 -9.71 33.95 -2.52
N PRO A 194 -9.49 34.21 -3.81
CA PRO A 194 -9.95 33.35 -4.89
C PRO A 194 -9.42 31.93 -4.75
N GLY A 195 -10.26 30.92 -4.98
CA GLY A 195 -9.86 29.52 -4.91
C GLY A 195 -8.77 29.14 -5.89
N LYS A 196 -8.71 29.83 -7.05
CA LYS A 196 -7.64 29.66 -8.04
C LYS A 196 -6.22 29.79 -7.47
N GLU A 197 -6.02 30.65 -6.49
CA GLU A 197 -4.73 30.88 -5.84
C GLU A 197 -4.35 29.77 -4.84
N LEU A 198 -5.28 28.86 -4.55
CA LEU A 198 -5.13 27.80 -3.57
C LEU A 198 -5.11 26.39 -4.21
N VAL A 199 -5.28 26.32 -5.52
CA VAL A 199 -5.14 25.07 -6.28
C VAL A 199 -3.67 24.65 -6.23
N ASN A 200 -3.41 23.39 -5.83
CA ASN A 200 -2.08 22.78 -5.65
C ASN A 200 -1.18 23.46 -4.58
N GLU A 201 -1.81 24.17 -3.60
CA GLU A 201 -1.13 24.82 -2.49
C GLU A 201 -1.41 24.11 -1.15
N ASP A 202 -1.69 22.81 -1.16
CA ASP A 202 -1.99 21.96 0.00
C ASP A 202 -3.09 22.52 0.91
N HIS A 203 -4.04 23.29 0.35
CA HIS A 203 -5.13 23.86 1.15
C HIS A 203 -6.20 22.81 1.45
N PRO A 204 -6.56 22.56 2.74
CA PRO A 204 -7.44 21.45 3.12
C PRO A 204 -8.88 21.53 2.59
N GLN A 205 -9.29 22.67 2.06
CA GLN A 205 -10.65 22.91 1.53
C GLN A 205 -10.64 23.31 0.04
N VAL A 206 -9.49 23.31 -0.63
CA VAL A 206 -9.38 23.43 -2.09
C VAL A 206 -8.66 22.19 -2.58
N VAL A 207 -9.42 21.15 -2.88
CA VAL A 207 -8.93 19.78 -2.95
C VAL A 207 -9.09 19.23 -4.36
N GLU A 208 -8.03 18.58 -4.87
CA GLU A 208 -8.12 17.75 -6.06
C GLU A 208 -9.07 16.58 -5.79
N ILE A 209 -10.08 16.41 -6.65
CA ILE A 209 -11.02 15.29 -6.58
C ILE A 209 -10.85 14.32 -7.73
N TRP A 210 -10.35 14.73 -8.90
CA TRP A 210 -10.21 13.88 -10.08
C TRP A 210 -9.01 14.26 -10.91
N ASN A 211 -8.17 13.29 -11.25
CA ASN A 211 -7.06 13.44 -12.17
C ASN A 211 -7.37 12.73 -13.51
N LEU A 212 -7.28 13.45 -14.62
CA LEU A 212 -7.48 12.95 -16.00
C LEU A 212 -6.11 12.85 -16.67
N VAL A 213 -5.55 11.65 -16.75
CA VAL A 213 -4.22 11.43 -17.32
C VAL A 213 -4.34 11.07 -18.80
N PHE A 214 -3.62 11.82 -19.63
CA PHE A 214 -3.54 11.62 -21.08
C PHE A 214 -2.29 10.82 -21.41
N MET A 215 -2.40 9.50 -21.30
CA MET A 215 -1.30 8.57 -21.48
C MET A 215 -0.80 8.58 -22.93
N GLN A 216 0.39 9.16 -23.15
CA GLN A 216 1.00 9.34 -24.48
C GLN A 216 2.41 8.81 -24.54
N TYR A 217 3.11 8.68 -23.40
CA TYR A 217 4.54 8.39 -23.36
C TYR A 217 4.86 7.20 -22.47
N ASN A 218 6.06 6.65 -22.69
CA ASN A 218 6.70 5.68 -21.83
C ASN A 218 8.05 6.23 -21.38
N ARG A 219 8.25 6.42 -20.07
CA ARG A 219 9.54 6.81 -19.48
C ARG A 219 10.48 5.62 -19.47
N LYS A 220 11.63 5.74 -20.10
CA LYS A 220 12.67 4.72 -20.14
C LYS A 220 13.64 4.84 -18.96
N ALA A 221 14.45 3.81 -18.72
CA ALA A 221 15.43 3.78 -17.64
C ALA A 221 16.51 4.87 -17.73
N ASP A 222 16.78 5.39 -18.92
CA ASP A 222 17.69 6.51 -19.15
C ASP A 222 17.03 7.89 -18.98
N GLY A 223 15.75 7.93 -18.56
CA GLY A 223 14.96 9.14 -18.37
C GLY A 223 14.31 9.68 -19.65
N SER A 224 14.58 9.10 -20.83
CA SER A 224 13.97 9.55 -22.09
C SER A 224 12.47 9.22 -22.16
N LEU A 225 11.72 10.02 -22.91
CA LEU A 225 10.32 9.78 -23.23
C LEU A 225 10.20 9.22 -24.65
N VAL A 226 9.46 8.15 -24.80
CA VAL A 226 9.12 7.53 -26.09
C VAL A 226 7.59 7.49 -26.19
N GLU A 227 7.04 7.85 -27.33
CA GLU A 227 5.59 7.78 -27.55
C GLU A 227 5.09 6.33 -27.42
N LEU A 228 3.91 6.18 -26.80
CA LEU A 228 3.19 4.91 -26.75
C LEU A 228 2.65 4.53 -28.13
N PRO A 229 2.39 3.24 -28.39
CA PRO A 229 1.83 2.77 -29.67
C PRO A 229 0.46 3.40 -30.00
N ALA A 230 -0.30 3.79 -28.98
CA ALA A 230 -1.57 4.47 -29.08
C ALA A 230 -1.72 5.50 -27.95
N LYS A 231 -2.64 6.43 -28.12
CA LYS A 231 -3.05 7.37 -27.06
C LYS A 231 -4.12 6.72 -26.20
N HIS A 232 -4.01 6.85 -24.89
CA HIS A 232 -4.91 6.24 -23.94
C HIS A 232 -5.41 7.25 -22.91
N ILE A 233 -6.52 6.92 -22.27
CA ILE A 233 -7.02 7.64 -21.10
C ILE A 233 -6.86 6.75 -19.87
N ASP A 234 -6.33 7.36 -18.81
CA ASP A 234 -6.34 6.88 -17.45
C ASP A 234 -6.92 7.97 -16.56
N THR A 235 -7.92 7.66 -15.76
CA THR A 235 -8.44 8.63 -14.81
C THR A 235 -8.51 8.04 -13.41
N GLY A 236 -8.27 8.88 -12.42
CA GLY A 236 -8.36 8.50 -11.01
C GLY A 236 -9.10 9.55 -10.19
N MET A 237 -10.31 9.23 -9.74
CA MET A 237 -11.08 10.06 -8.81
C MET A 237 -10.98 9.50 -7.40
N GLY A 238 -10.58 10.33 -6.44
CA GLY A 238 -10.56 9.99 -5.03
C GLY A 238 -11.97 9.77 -4.49
N PHE A 239 -12.34 8.51 -4.24
CA PHE A 239 -13.69 8.16 -3.79
C PHE A 239 -14.05 8.80 -2.46
N GLU A 240 -13.14 8.75 -1.47
CA GLU A 240 -13.35 9.33 -0.16
C GLU A 240 -13.50 10.85 -0.23
N ARG A 241 -12.70 11.52 -1.09
CA ARG A 241 -12.80 12.97 -1.34
C ARG A 241 -14.13 13.33 -2.01
N LEU A 242 -14.56 12.54 -3.00
CA LEU A 242 -15.87 12.72 -3.63
C LEU A 242 -17.02 12.54 -2.63
N CYS A 243 -16.93 11.52 -1.75
CA CYS A 243 -17.91 11.33 -0.66
C CYS A 243 -17.96 12.54 0.27
N MET A 244 -16.81 13.09 0.65
CA MET A 244 -16.73 14.30 1.47
C MET A 244 -17.50 15.47 0.85
N VAL A 245 -17.26 15.72 -0.44
CA VAL A 245 -17.93 16.78 -1.19
C VAL A 245 -19.44 16.56 -1.24
N LEU A 246 -19.88 15.38 -1.70
CA LEU A 246 -21.31 15.09 -1.91
C LEU A 246 -22.11 14.94 -0.62
N GLN A 247 -21.45 14.71 0.51
CA GLN A 247 -22.06 14.68 1.84
C GLN A 247 -21.95 16.02 2.56
N GLY A 248 -21.37 17.06 1.95
CA GLY A 248 -21.21 18.39 2.53
C GLY A 248 -20.33 18.38 3.79
N LYS A 249 -19.27 17.56 3.81
CA LYS A 249 -18.33 17.43 4.93
C LYS A 249 -17.05 18.21 4.66
N GLN A 250 -16.28 18.46 5.72
CA GLN A 250 -14.98 19.15 5.67
C GLN A 250 -13.81 18.19 5.88
N SER A 251 -14.08 16.91 6.12
CA SER A 251 -13.13 15.85 6.32
C SER A 251 -13.67 14.54 5.76
N ASN A 252 -12.83 13.75 5.11
CA ASN A 252 -13.17 12.38 4.69
C ASN A 252 -13.63 11.53 5.88
N TYR A 253 -13.04 11.75 7.06
CA TYR A 253 -13.37 11.02 8.30
C TYR A 253 -14.77 11.29 8.82
N ASP A 254 -15.42 12.38 8.40
CA ASP A 254 -16.79 12.73 8.79
C ASP A 254 -17.85 12.14 7.85
N THR A 255 -17.42 11.40 6.82
CA THR A 255 -18.30 10.73 5.86
C THR A 255 -18.76 9.37 6.36
N ASP A 256 -19.77 8.80 5.71
CA ASP A 256 -20.23 7.44 6.00
C ASP A 256 -19.22 6.34 5.63
N VAL A 257 -18.11 6.69 5.00
CA VAL A 257 -16.97 5.79 4.78
C VAL A 257 -16.21 5.51 6.08
N PHE A 258 -16.12 6.46 7.00
CA PHE A 258 -15.35 6.34 8.24
C PHE A 258 -16.20 6.36 9.51
N THR A 259 -17.32 7.08 9.52
CA THR A 259 -18.13 7.27 10.74
C THR A 259 -18.60 5.97 11.39
N PRO A 260 -18.91 4.85 10.68
CA PRO A 260 -19.23 3.59 11.36
C PRO A 260 -18.05 3.01 12.15
N LEU A 261 -16.82 3.10 11.61
CA LEU A 261 -15.60 2.66 12.28
C LEU A 261 -15.27 3.56 13.48
N ILE A 262 -15.37 4.87 13.29
CA ILE A 262 -15.15 5.88 14.34
C ILE A 262 -16.14 5.66 15.49
N SER A 263 -17.44 5.49 15.20
CA SER A 263 -18.47 5.26 16.21
C SER A 263 -18.26 3.96 16.99
N GLU A 264 -17.72 2.92 16.35
CA GLU A 264 -17.38 1.69 17.07
C GLU A 264 -16.11 1.86 17.91
N LEU A 265 -15.12 2.62 17.43
CA LEU A 265 -13.93 2.99 18.21
C LEU A 265 -14.30 3.78 19.46
N GLU A 266 -15.18 4.77 19.37
CA GLU A 266 -15.68 5.52 20.52
C GLU A 266 -16.28 4.61 21.60
N LYS A 267 -17.08 3.62 21.20
CA LYS A 267 -17.68 2.64 22.12
C LYS A 267 -16.63 1.75 22.78
N ILE A 268 -15.71 1.20 21.99
CA ILE A 268 -14.67 0.27 22.48
C ILE A 268 -13.72 0.97 23.44
N THR A 269 -13.30 2.19 23.11
CA THR A 269 -12.26 2.92 23.86
C THR A 269 -12.81 3.90 24.88
N ASN A 270 -14.13 4.13 24.89
CA ASN A 270 -14.78 5.17 25.67
C ASN A 270 -14.18 6.57 25.46
N SER A 271 -13.66 6.84 24.28
CA SER A 271 -13.00 8.09 23.89
C SER A 271 -13.83 8.80 22.82
N PRO A 272 -14.50 9.93 23.14
CA PRO A 272 -15.37 10.63 22.18
C PRO A 272 -14.52 11.33 21.10
N TYR A 273 -14.96 11.20 19.85
CA TYR A 273 -14.40 11.91 18.69
C TYR A 273 -14.84 13.38 18.66
N GLY A 274 -13.98 14.28 18.21
CA GLY A 274 -14.24 15.72 18.11
C GLY A 274 -14.06 16.48 19.43
N LYS A 275 -13.38 15.90 20.43
CA LYS A 275 -13.13 16.53 21.73
C LYS A 275 -11.66 16.87 22.00
N SER A 276 -10.74 16.16 21.42
CA SER A 276 -9.31 16.33 21.63
C SER A 276 -8.54 15.95 20.37
N GLU A 277 -7.73 16.85 19.87
CA GLU A 277 -6.93 16.64 18.66
C GLU A 277 -6.13 15.32 18.71
N LYS A 278 -5.48 15.02 19.85
CA LYS A 278 -4.68 13.80 20.02
C LYS A 278 -5.50 12.52 19.93
N THR A 279 -6.68 12.50 20.55
CA THR A 279 -7.61 11.37 20.49
C THR A 279 -8.23 11.27 19.10
N ASP A 280 -8.56 12.39 18.48
CA ASP A 280 -9.14 12.42 17.13
C ASP A 280 -8.16 11.88 16.09
N ILE A 281 -6.88 12.29 16.16
CA ILE A 281 -5.81 11.73 15.34
C ILE A 281 -5.69 10.22 15.55
N ALA A 282 -5.68 9.75 16.81
CA ALA A 282 -5.56 8.33 17.09
C ALA A 282 -6.74 7.52 16.51
N ILE A 283 -7.96 8.02 16.65
CA ILE A 283 -9.16 7.40 16.10
C ILE A 283 -9.10 7.36 14.56
N ARG A 284 -8.69 8.45 13.90
CA ARG A 284 -8.53 8.53 12.44
C ARG A 284 -7.47 7.53 11.94
N VAL A 285 -6.30 7.50 12.58
CA VAL A 285 -5.23 6.55 12.23
C VAL A 285 -5.71 5.11 12.33
N ILE A 286 -6.42 4.74 13.40
CA ILE A 286 -6.90 3.37 13.58
C ILE A 286 -7.98 3.03 12.55
N ALA A 287 -8.94 3.95 12.31
CA ALA A 287 -10.00 3.76 11.33
C ALA A 287 -9.47 3.63 9.88
N ASP A 288 -8.44 4.36 9.53
CA ASP A 288 -7.75 4.23 8.26
C ASP A 288 -6.98 2.90 8.16
N HIS A 289 -6.12 2.62 9.15
CA HIS A 289 -5.20 1.50 9.10
C HIS A 289 -5.89 0.14 9.15
N VAL A 290 -7.03 0.02 9.85
CA VAL A 290 -7.80 -1.24 9.84
C VAL A 290 -8.31 -1.57 8.44
N ARG A 291 -8.66 -0.56 7.61
CA ARG A 291 -9.04 -0.76 6.20
C ARG A 291 -7.85 -1.34 5.42
N ALA A 292 -6.70 -0.66 5.47
CA ALA A 292 -5.49 -1.08 4.77
C ALA A 292 -5.06 -2.51 5.13
N VAL A 293 -5.00 -2.83 6.43
CA VAL A 293 -4.58 -4.15 6.93
C VAL A 293 -5.58 -5.24 6.55
N THR A 294 -6.87 -5.00 6.75
CA THR A 294 -7.91 -5.98 6.46
C THR A 294 -7.95 -6.32 4.97
N PHE A 295 -7.96 -5.33 4.08
CA PHE A 295 -7.94 -5.58 2.65
C PHE A 295 -6.65 -6.24 2.17
N SER A 296 -5.49 -5.91 2.75
CA SER A 296 -4.25 -6.60 2.42
C SER A 296 -4.29 -8.08 2.80
N ILE A 297 -4.89 -8.42 3.95
CA ILE A 297 -5.06 -9.82 4.37
C ILE A 297 -6.03 -10.55 3.42
N THR A 298 -7.14 -9.91 3.02
CA THR A 298 -8.08 -10.51 2.06
C THR A 298 -7.47 -10.73 0.68
N ASP A 299 -6.50 -9.89 0.28
CA ASP A 299 -5.72 -10.06 -0.95
C ASP A 299 -4.58 -11.10 -0.81
N GLY A 300 -4.49 -11.76 0.35
CA GLY A 300 -3.56 -12.86 0.63
C GLY A 300 -2.20 -12.42 1.17
N GLN A 301 -2.06 -11.17 1.63
CA GLN A 301 -0.84 -10.67 2.23
C GLN A 301 -0.95 -10.61 3.76
N LEU A 302 -0.34 -11.55 4.44
CA LEU A 302 -0.26 -11.53 5.91
C LEU A 302 0.82 -10.55 6.40
N PRO A 303 0.68 -10.02 7.63
CA PRO A 303 1.77 -9.31 8.31
C PRO A 303 2.98 -10.23 8.51
N LEU A 304 4.14 -9.84 7.97
CA LEU A 304 5.38 -10.63 8.01
C LEU A 304 6.58 -9.75 8.42
N ASN A 305 7.79 -10.35 8.46
CA ASN A 305 9.02 -9.64 8.80
C ASN A 305 9.77 -9.06 7.57
N THR A 306 9.30 -9.35 6.36
CA THR A 306 9.97 -8.95 5.11
C THR A 306 8.96 -8.54 4.04
N GLY A 307 9.43 -7.81 3.02
CA GLY A 307 8.64 -7.44 1.85
C GLY A 307 7.34 -6.69 2.16
N ALA A 308 6.31 -6.94 1.38
CA ALA A 308 5.00 -6.32 1.56
C ALA A 308 4.40 -6.61 2.95
N GLY A 309 4.58 -7.83 3.46
CA GLY A 309 4.09 -8.20 4.80
C GLY A 309 4.68 -7.38 5.94
N TYR A 310 5.94 -6.94 5.81
CA TYR A 310 6.56 -6.03 6.77
C TYR A 310 5.88 -4.65 6.79
N VAL A 311 5.54 -4.13 5.62
CA VAL A 311 4.83 -2.85 5.51
C VAL A 311 3.45 -2.95 6.15
N ILE A 312 2.70 -4.02 5.87
CA ILE A 312 1.38 -4.25 6.47
C ILE A 312 1.48 -4.40 7.99
N ARG A 313 2.48 -5.13 8.49
CA ARG A 313 2.75 -5.24 9.93
C ARG A 313 3.06 -3.88 10.55
N ARG A 314 3.83 -3.03 9.87
CA ARG A 314 4.15 -1.67 10.32
C ARG A 314 2.90 -0.80 10.47
N ILE A 315 2.00 -0.84 9.49
CA ILE A 315 0.72 -0.12 9.52
C ILE A 315 -0.11 -0.56 10.73
N LEU A 316 -0.28 -1.88 10.92
CA LEU A 316 -1.02 -2.42 12.06
C LEU A 316 -0.40 -2.01 13.40
N ARG A 317 0.91 -2.12 13.55
CA ARG A 317 1.63 -1.71 14.78
C ARG A 317 1.53 -0.21 15.05
N ARG A 318 1.47 0.63 14.01
CA ARG A 318 1.19 2.07 14.18
C ARG A 318 -0.20 2.27 14.79
N ALA A 319 -1.22 1.60 14.28
CA ALA A 319 -2.58 1.66 14.84
C ALA A 319 -2.63 1.19 16.30
N ILE A 320 -1.99 0.05 16.62
CA ILE A 320 -1.94 -0.48 18.00
C ILE A 320 -1.27 0.52 18.94
N ARG A 321 -0.15 1.13 18.54
CA ARG A 321 0.54 2.15 19.34
C ARG A 321 -0.35 3.37 19.60
N TYR A 322 -1.07 3.86 18.58
CA TYR A 322 -1.98 5.00 18.76
C TYR A 322 -3.10 4.67 19.77
N GLY A 323 -3.68 3.46 19.68
CA GLY A 323 -4.65 2.99 20.65
C GLY A 323 -4.07 2.93 22.07
N PHE A 324 -2.89 2.31 22.22
CA PHE A 324 -2.21 2.18 23.50
C PHE A 324 -1.85 3.53 24.13
N THR A 325 -1.28 4.45 23.32
CA THR A 325 -0.71 5.72 23.83
C THR A 325 -1.78 6.77 24.08
N PHE A 326 -2.81 6.87 23.24
CA PHE A 326 -3.74 7.99 23.24
C PHE A 326 -5.18 7.63 23.62
N LEU A 327 -5.54 6.32 23.54
CA LEU A 327 -6.88 5.83 23.88
C LEU A 327 -6.87 4.84 25.07
N ASP A 328 -5.73 4.71 25.74
CA ASP A 328 -5.50 3.83 26.91
C ASP A 328 -5.94 2.37 26.71
N THR A 329 -5.83 1.85 25.50
CA THR A 329 -6.19 0.47 25.18
C THR A 329 -5.03 -0.46 25.49
N LYS A 330 -5.19 -1.37 26.44
CA LYS A 330 -4.16 -2.33 26.88
C LYS A 330 -4.39 -3.76 26.34
N GLU A 331 -5.57 -4.01 25.83
CA GLU A 331 -6.01 -5.30 25.29
C GLU A 331 -6.28 -5.20 23.78
N PRO A 332 -6.17 -6.30 23.02
CA PRO A 332 -6.52 -6.32 21.59
C PRO A 332 -7.95 -5.86 21.34
N PHE A 333 -8.15 -4.95 20.39
CA PHE A 333 -9.45 -4.39 20.06
C PHE A 333 -9.67 -4.09 18.57
N ILE A 334 -8.59 -3.84 17.81
CA ILE A 334 -8.67 -3.44 16.37
C ILE A 334 -9.37 -4.53 15.56
N TYR A 335 -9.12 -5.80 15.88
CA TYR A 335 -9.78 -6.92 15.21
C TYR A 335 -11.31 -6.84 15.22
N LYS A 336 -11.92 -6.20 16.23
CA LYS A 336 -13.38 -6.03 16.34
C LYS A 336 -13.95 -5.12 15.24
N LEU A 337 -13.13 -4.23 14.70
CA LEU A 337 -13.51 -3.30 13.62
C LEU A 337 -13.69 -4.02 12.27
N VAL A 338 -13.13 -5.21 12.11
CA VAL A 338 -13.27 -6.02 10.88
C VAL A 338 -14.74 -6.35 10.59
N GLU A 339 -15.52 -6.63 11.62
CA GLU A 339 -16.97 -6.85 11.49
C GLU A 339 -17.70 -5.63 10.94
N VAL A 340 -17.35 -4.42 11.44
CA VAL A 340 -17.94 -3.16 10.97
C VAL A 340 -17.58 -2.92 9.52
N LEU A 341 -16.31 -3.08 9.16
CA LEU A 341 -15.82 -2.93 7.80
C LEU A 341 -16.47 -3.92 6.83
N SER A 342 -16.59 -5.19 7.24
CA SER A 342 -17.24 -6.23 6.45
C SER A 342 -18.72 -5.95 6.18
N LYS A 343 -19.44 -5.38 7.14
CA LYS A 343 -20.83 -4.95 6.93
C LYS A 343 -20.93 -3.76 5.99
N GLN A 344 -20.03 -2.81 6.12
CA GLN A 344 -20.04 -1.56 5.37
C GLN A 344 -19.63 -1.73 3.90
N MET A 345 -18.54 -2.45 3.65
CA MET A 345 -17.91 -2.55 2.32
C MET A 345 -18.07 -3.93 1.67
N GLY A 346 -18.57 -4.93 2.38
CA GLY A 346 -18.63 -6.31 1.90
C GLY A 346 -19.65 -6.60 0.78
N GLU A 347 -20.44 -5.61 0.35
CA GLU A 347 -21.23 -5.73 -0.90
C GLU A 347 -20.40 -5.37 -2.12
N ALA A 348 -19.57 -4.32 -2.01
CA ALA A 348 -18.64 -3.93 -3.07
C ALA A 348 -17.43 -4.85 -3.15
N PHE A 349 -16.99 -5.40 -2.01
CA PHE A 349 -15.81 -6.24 -1.86
C PHE A 349 -16.16 -7.52 -1.09
N PRO A 350 -16.73 -8.56 -1.78
CA PRO A 350 -17.23 -9.77 -1.14
C PRO A 350 -16.17 -10.57 -0.34
N GLU A 351 -14.89 -10.41 -0.67
CA GLU A 351 -13.77 -11.02 0.02
C GLU A 351 -13.72 -10.64 1.52
N LEU A 352 -14.18 -9.45 1.88
CA LEU A 352 -14.30 -9.04 3.29
C LEU A 352 -15.25 -9.93 4.09
N LYS A 353 -16.35 -10.38 3.47
CA LYS A 353 -17.31 -11.30 4.13
C LYS A 353 -16.74 -12.71 4.22
N SER A 354 -16.16 -13.21 3.12
CA SER A 354 -15.67 -14.59 3.04
C SER A 354 -14.44 -14.84 3.91
N GLN A 355 -13.59 -13.85 4.11
CA GLN A 355 -12.34 -13.96 4.88
C GLN A 355 -12.37 -13.24 6.23
N LYS A 356 -13.54 -12.79 6.70
CA LYS A 356 -13.70 -12.03 7.95
C LYS A 356 -12.99 -12.68 9.13
N THR A 357 -13.25 -13.95 9.39
CA THR A 357 -12.68 -14.68 10.52
C THR A 357 -11.16 -14.79 10.43
N LEU A 358 -10.60 -14.96 9.23
CA LEU A 358 -9.15 -14.94 9.03
C LEU A 358 -8.57 -13.59 9.42
N CYS A 359 -9.16 -12.48 8.93
CA CYS A 359 -8.71 -11.13 9.25
C CYS A 359 -8.76 -10.85 10.76
N GLU A 360 -9.88 -11.19 11.42
CA GLU A 360 -10.05 -11.02 12.86
C GLU A 360 -8.97 -11.78 13.66
N ASN A 361 -8.69 -13.03 13.29
CA ASN A 361 -7.69 -13.84 13.98
C ASN A 361 -6.27 -13.30 13.77
N VAL A 362 -5.89 -12.98 12.51
CA VAL A 362 -4.55 -12.47 12.20
C VAL A 362 -4.30 -11.14 12.89
N ILE A 363 -5.24 -10.21 12.84
CA ILE A 363 -5.11 -8.90 13.49
C ILE A 363 -5.00 -9.08 15.01
N ARG A 364 -5.86 -9.90 15.62
CA ARG A 364 -5.84 -10.16 17.07
C ARG A 364 -4.52 -10.76 17.54
N GLU A 365 -3.96 -11.72 16.82
CA GLU A 365 -2.68 -12.35 17.15
C GLU A 365 -1.51 -11.35 17.09
N GLU A 366 -1.47 -10.49 16.04
CA GLU A 366 -0.46 -9.44 15.94
C GLU A 366 -0.62 -8.37 17.03
N GLU A 367 -1.85 -7.96 17.37
CA GLU A 367 -2.13 -7.05 18.48
C GLU A 367 -1.61 -7.63 19.79
N GLN A 368 -2.01 -8.87 20.12
CA GLN A 368 -1.64 -9.53 21.35
C GLN A 368 -0.11 -9.73 21.47
N SER A 369 0.53 -10.08 20.35
CA SER A 369 1.98 -10.25 20.31
C SER A 369 2.71 -8.92 20.53
N PHE A 370 2.25 -7.86 19.89
CA PHE A 370 2.92 -6.56 19.93
C PHE A 370 2.68 -5.83 21.27
N LEU A 371 1.48 -5.88 21.82
CA LEU A 371 1.17 -5.25 23.11
C LEU A 371 2.06 -5.76 24.25
N ARG A 372 2.49 -7.03 24.21
CA ARG A 372 3.42 -7.60 25.22
C ARG A 372 4.77 -6.89 25.29
N THR A 373 5.24 -6.33 24.17
CA THR A 373 6.56 -5.66 24.09
C THR A 373 6.46 -4.15 24.01
N LEU A 374 5.29 -3.63 23.66
CA LEU A 374 5.08 -2.20 23.39
C LEU A 374 5.30 -1.34 24.64
N ASP A 375 4.72 -1.72 25.76
CA ASP A 375 4.80 -0.95 27.02
C ASP A 375 6.26 -0.77 27.48
N GLN A 376 7.01 -1.87 27.53
CA GLN A 376 8.43 -1.83 27.90
C GLN A 376 9.27 -1.06 26.89
N GLY A 377 9.01 -1.24 25.59
CA GLY A 377 9.69 -0.53 24.52
C GLY A 377 9.49 0.98 24.59
N LEU A 378 8.28 1.43 24.88
CA LEU A 378 7.99 2.86 25.06
C LEU A 378 8.70 3.46 26.27
N ILE A 379 8.69 2.78 27.41
CA ILE A 379 9.41 3.23 28.63
C ILE A 379 10.91 3.38 28.34
N LEU A 380 11.50 2.39 27.69
CA LEU A 380 12.92 2.41 27.34
C LEU A 380 13.25 3.53 26.33
N LEU A 381 12.40 3.75 25.36
CA LEU A 381 12.57 4.83 24.38
C LEU A 381 12.49 6.21 25.05
N GLU A 382 11.54 6.43 25.97
CA GLU A 382 11.45 7.68 26.75
C GLU A 382 12.74 7.91 27.60
N ASN A 383 13.29 6.86 28.19
CA ASN A 383 14.57 6.96 28.90
C ASN A 383 15.71 7.36 27.96
N ILE A 384 15.79 6.73 26.77
CA ILE A 384 16.79 7.07 25.75
C ILE A 384 16.65 8.53 25.33
N ILE A 385 15.43 9.01 25.07
CA ILE A 385 15.16 10.39 24.70
C ILE A 385 15.63 11.34 25.81
N SER A 386 15.27 11.05 27.06
CA SER A 386 15.62 11.90 28.21
C SER A 386 17.13 12.00 28.45
N GLU A 387 17.90 10.96 28.13
CA GLU A 387 19.36 10.91 28.27
C GLU A 387 20.11 11.50 27.06
N THR A 388 19.38 11.70 25.92
CA THR A 388 20.02 12.16 24.69
C THR A 388 20.41 13.63 24.77
N LYS A 389 21.71 13.89 24.63
CA LYS A 389 22.24 15.26 24.52
C LYS A 389 22.14 15.73 23.07
N GLY A 390 21.28 16.70 22.81
CA GLY A 390 21.00 17.20 21.44
C GLY A 390 19.71 16.62 20.88
N LYS A 391 19.60 16.54 19.54
CA LYS A 391 18.38 16.11 18.84
C LYS A 391 18.51 14.78 18.11
N THR A 392 19.67 14.13 18.16
CA THR A 392 19.90 12.87 17.45
C THR A 392 20.13 11.74 18.44
N VAL A 393 19.27 10.72 18.38
CA VAL A 393 19.38 9.50 19.16
C VAL A 393 20.39 8.57 18.49
N SER A 394 21.29 7.97 19.29
CA SER A 394 22.28 7.01 18.81
C SER A 394 21.64 5.79 18.19
N GLY A 395 22.10 5.40 17.01
CA GLY A 395 21.68 4.19 16.32
C GLY A 395 21.96 2.92 17.12
N LYS A 396 23.01 2.90 17.93
CA LYS A 396 23.32 1.80 18.85
C LYS A 396 22.25 1.62 19.93
N LYS A 397 21.77 2.71 20.56
CA LYS A 397 20.67 2.64 21.55
C LYS A 397 19.36 2.17 20.90
N ALA A 398 19.07 2.64 19.69
CA ALA A 398 17.92 2.18 18.92
C ALA A 398 18.05 0.70 18.51
N PHE A 399 19.28 0.24 18.22
CA PHE A 399 19.54 -1.17 17.93
C PHE A 399 19.33 -2.06 19.18
N GLU A 400 19.69 -1.61 20.37
CA GLU A 400 19.41 -2.34 21.62
C GLU A 400 17.90 -2.53 21.84
N LEU A 401 17.09 -1.51 21.56
CA LEU A 401 15.62 -1.64 21.57
C LEU A 401 15.11 -2.67 20.56
N TYR A 402 15.67 -2.66 19.36
CA TYR A 402 15.28 -3.58 18.29
C TYR A 402 15.68 -5.02 18.58
N ASP A 403 16.95 -5.25 18.93
CA ASP A 403 17.53 -6.60 19.08
C ASP A 403 17.10 -7.29 20.38
N THR A 404 17.05 -6.55 21.48
CA THR A 404 16.78 -7.11 22.82
C THR A 404 15.28 -7.15 23.15
N PHE A 405 14.56 -6.10 22.76
CA PHE A 405 13.16 -5.93 23.15
C PHE A 405 12.18 -6.10 21.98
N GLY A 406 12.68 -6.37 20.76
CA GLY A 406 11.85 -6.55 19.58
C GLY A 406 11.07 -5.29 19.16
N PHE A 407 11.50 -4.12 19.61
CA PHE A 407 10.83 -2.86 19.30
C PHE A 407 11.21 -2.38 17.89
N PRO A 408 10.27 -2.24 16.96
CA PRO A 408 10.60 -1.97 15.56
C PRO A 408 11.32 -0.67 15.34
N ILE A 409 12.37 -0.68 14.52
CA ILE A 409 13.20 0.52 14.26
C ILE A 409 12.43 1.64 13.57
N ASP A 410 11.56 1.31 12.65
CA ASP A 410 10.69 2.25 11.94
C ASP A 410 9.71 2.94 12.89
N LEU A 411 9.19 2.20 13.88
CA LEU A 411 8.37 2.76 14.93
C LEU A 411 9.19 3.67 15.86
N THR A 412 10.41 3.25 16.22
CA THR A 412 11.38 4.10 16.96
C THR A 412 11.62 5.41 16.21
N ALA A 413 11.94 5.34 14.92
CA ALA A 413 12.20 6.51 14.09
C ALA A 413 10.97 7.43 13.99
N LEU A 414 9.76 6.86 13.85
CA LEU A 414 8.52 7.61 13.81
C LEU A 414 8.28 8.38 15.12
N ILE A 415 8.39 7.70 16.27
CA ILE A 415 8.18 8.32 17.58
C ILE A 415 9.22 9.43 17.83
N LEU A 416 10.49 9.20 17.45
CA LEU A 416 11.53 10.20 17.56
C LEU A 416 11.19 11.46 16.76
N ARG A 417 10.75 11.32 15.49
CA ARG A 417 10.31 12.46 14.67
C ARG A 417 9.13 13.21 15.30
N GLU A 418 8.12 12.52 15.78
CA GLU A 418 6.96 13.11 16.48
C GLU A 418 7.38 13.93 17.73
N ARG A 419 8.52 13.58 18.33
CA ARG A 419 9.10 14.28 19.50
C ARG A 419 10.16 15.32 19.12
N GLY A 420 10.43 15.54 17.83
CA GLY A 420 11.44 16.47 17.32
C GLY A 420 12.87 15.98 17.48
N PHE A 421 13.08 14.66 17.49
CA PHE A 421 14.38 14.00 17.49
C PHE A 421 14.64 13.29 16.17
N ASP A 422 15.91 13.20 15.79
CA ASP A 422 16.38 12.38 14.69
C ASP A 422 16.99 11.08 15.19
N LEU A 423 17.13 10.10 14.30
CA LEU A 423 17.81 8.82 14.53
C LEU A 423 19.10 8.75 13.72
N ASP A 424 20.21 8.33 14.33
CA ASP A 424 21.40 7.94 13.57
C ASP A 424 21.19 6.58 12.89
N GLN A 425 20.56 6.66 11.72
CA GLN A 425 20.22 5.49 10.89
C GLN A 425 21.48 4.74 10.45
N LYS A 426 22.57 5.44 10.15
CA LYS A 426 23.83 4.82 9.70
C LYS A 426 24.46 3.97 10.80
N GLU A 427 24.51 4.48 12.01
CA GLU A 427 25.01 3.73 13.17
C GLU A 427 24.14 2.51 13.45
N PHE A 428 22.82 2.62 13.32
CA PHE A 428 21.89 1.49 13.46
C PHE A 428 22.18 0.39 12.41
N GLU A 429 22.36 0.76 11.15
CA GLU A 429 22.63 -0.19 10.06
C GLU A 429 23.97 -0.93 10.26
N VAL A 430 24.99 -0.25 10.80
CA VAL A 430 26.25 -0.89 11.17
C VAL A 430 26.03 -1.96 12.24
N GLN A 431 25.29 -1.64 13.31
CA GLN A 431 24.99 -2.58 14.39
C GLN A 431 24.17 -3.79 13.90
N LEU A 432 23.19 -3.54 13.04
CA LEU A 432 22.37 -4.60 12.41
C LEU A 432 23.22 -5.53 11.54
N LYS A 433 24.16 -4.97 10.76
CA LYS A 433 25.09 -5.75 9.95
C LYS A 433 26.01 -6.61 10.82
N GLU A 434 26.60 -6.04 11.86
CA GLU A 434 27.46 -6.78 12.80
C GLU A 434 26.72 -7.94 13.48
N GLN A 435 25.45 -7.75 13.84
CA GLN A 435 24.63 -8.79 14.43
C GLN A 435 24.36 -9.91 13.41
N LYS A 436 23.99 -9.58 12.17
CA LYS A 436 23.80 -10.54 11.07
C LYS A 436 25.07 -11.33 10.78
N ASP A 437 26.23 -10.68 10.77
CA ASP A 437 27.51 -11.33 10.51
C ASP A 437 27.90 -12.27 11.67
N ARG A 438 27.66 -11.86 12.91
CA ARG A 438 27.82 -12.73 14.09
C ARG A 438 26.89 -13.95 14.02
N SER A 439 25.62 -13.78 13.67
CA SER A 439 24.67 -14.86 13.51
C SER A 439 25.08 -15.83 12.40
N ARG A 440 25.53 -15.31 11.26
CA ARG A 440 26.07 -16.12 10.15
C ARG A 440 27.32 -16.89 10.57
N ALA A 441 28.24 -16.24 11.26
CA ALA A 441 29.45 -16.89 11.77
C ALA A 441 29.15 -17.98 12.82
N ALA A 442 28.09 -17.79 13.62
CA ALA A 442 27.64 -18.78 14.58
C ALA A 442 26.99 -20.02 13.95
N THR A 443 26.40 -19.86 12.76
CA THR A 443 25.77 -20.92 11.97
C THR A 443 26.68 -21.45 10.84
N GLN A 444 27.90 -20.94 10.72
CA GLN A 444 28.84 -21.40 9.70
C GLN A 444 29.19 -22.87 9.92
N VAL A 445 28.74 -23.67 8.97
CA VAL A 445 29.01 -25.07 8.84
C VAL A 445 30.04 -25.20 7.70
N THR A 446 31.22 -25.76 7.99
CA THR A 446 32.20 -26.00 6.94
C THR A 446 31.84 -27.29 6.24
N ALA A 447 31.34 -27.19 5.02
CA ALA A 447 31.04 -28.34 4.19
C ALA A 447 32.24 -28.67 3.30
N GLY A 448 32.64 -29.92 3.27
CA GLY A 448 33.60 -30.46 2.29
C GLY A 448 32.99 -30.53 0.89
N ASP A 449 33.83 -30.87 -0.10
CA ASP A 449 33.37 -31.09 -1.46
C ASP A 449 32.49 -32.37 -1.53
N TRP A 450 31.61 -32.41 -2.53
CA TRP A 450 30.82 -33.59 -2.81
C TRP A 450 31.66 -34.70 -3.38
N GLU A 451 31.61 -35.89 -2.77
CA GLU A 451 32.16 -37.11 -3.35
C GLU A 451 31.05 -37.86 -4.09
N GLU A 452 31.18 -37.94 -5.41
CA GLU A 452 30.22 -38.63 -6.26
C GLU A 452 30.49 -40.13 -6.27
N ILE A 453 29.49 -40.95 -5.92
CA ILE A 453 29.54 -42.41 -5.99
C ILE A 453 28.87 -42.91 -7.26
N LYS A 454 27.75 -42.29 -7.65
CA LYS A 454 26.99 -42.62 -8.85
C LYS A 454 26.43 -41.39 -9.52
N PRO A 455 26.40 -41.30 -10.84
CA PRO A 455 25.68 -40.24 -11.53
C PRO A 455 24.18 -40.39 -11.29
N VAL A 456 23.54 -39.27 -10.93
CA VAL A 456 22.07 -39.19 -10.75
C VAL A 456 21.50 -38.45 -11.96
N ASN A 457 20.69 -39.15 -12.75
CA ASN A 457 20.02 -38.55 -13.90
C ASN A 457 18.69 -37.81 -13.54
N ALA A 458 18.08 -38.13 -12.39
CA ALA A 458 16.97 -37.45 -11.81
C ALA A 458 16.81 -37.86 -10.33
N GLU A 459 16.61 -36.87 -9.45
CA GLU A 459 16.27 -37.13 -8.04
C GLU A 459 14.78 -37.48 -7.98
N ALA A 460 14.44 -38.69 -7.48
CA ALA A 460 13.06 -39.13 -7.34
C ALA A 460 12.61 -39.00 -5.88
N PHE A 461 11.66 -38.10 -5.63
CA PHE A 461 10.93 -38.05 -4.37
C PHE A 461 9.70 -38.96 -4.46
N VAL A 462 9.61 -39.92 -3.55
CA VAL A 462 8.53 -40.92 -3.53
C VAL A 462 7.70 -40.89 -2.24
N GLY A 463 7.91 -39.85 -1.41
CA GLY A 463 7.31 -39.74 -0.06
C GLY A 463 5.82 -39.46 -0.02
N TYR A 464 5.18 -39.16 -1.14
CA TYR A 464 3.73 -39.08 -1.19
C TYR A 464 3.03 -40.46 -1.20
N ASP A 465 3.73 -41.48 -1.76
CA ASP A 465 3.16 -42.80 -1.97
C ASP A 465 3.80 -43.86 -1.08
N HIS A 466 5.04 -43.63 -0.60
CA HIS A 466 5.83 -44.63 0.12
C HIS A 466 6.49 -44.03 1.36
N LEU A 467 6.40 -44.74 2.51
CA LEU A 467 7.12 -44.40 3.74
C LEU A 467 8.52 -45.04 3.81
N GLU A 468 8.77 -46.07 3.00
CA GLU A 468 10.02 -46.78 2.86
C GLU A 468 10.35 -46.97 1.39
N SER A 469 11.63 -46.95 1.06
CA SER A 469 12.07 -47.20 -0.32
C SER A 469 13.49 -47.75 -0.35
N GLU A 470 13.77 -48.70 -1.26
CA GLU A 470 15.13 -49.10 -1.56
C GLU A 470 15.85 -47.99 -2.29
N THR A 471 17.05 -47.63 -1.85
CA THR A 471 17.80 -46.52 -2.41
C THR A 471 19.29 -46.78 -2.41
N GLN A 472 20.07 -45.94 -3.06
CA GLN A 472 21.52 -45.98 -3.04
C GLN A 472 22.05 -44.57 -2.79
N ILE A 473 23.20 -44.45 -2.13
CA ILE A 473 23.88 -43.16 -1.98
C ILE A 473 24.49 -42.79 -3.32
N ALA A 474 24.04 -41.65 -3.83
CA ALA A 474 24.53 -41.10 -5.08
C ALA A 474 25.79 -40.22 -4.88
N ARG A 475 25.75 -39.37 -3.88
CA ARG A 475 26.89 -38.56 -3.44
C ARG A 475 26.78 -38.23 -1.96
N TYR A 476 27.92 -37.96 -1.34
CA TYR A 476 27.95 -37.52 0.07
C TYR A 476 29.04 -36.45 0.25
N ARG A 477 28.93 -35.73 1.37
CA ARG A 477 29.99 -34.84 1.85
C ARG A 477 30.03 -34.77 3.36
N LYS A 478 31.22 -34.58 3.91
CA LYS A 478 31.41 -34.37 5.34
C LYS A 478 31.13 -32.90 5.65
N VAL A 479 30.41 -32.65 6.72
CA VAL A 479 30.04 -31.35 7.21
C VAL A 479 30.51 -31.23 8.66
N GLU A 480 31.39 -30.27 8.93
CA GLU A 480 31.88 -30.03 10.30
C GLU A 480 31.09 -28.87 10.93
N SER A 481 30.48 -29.12 12.07
CA SER A 481 29.78 -28.16 12.90
C SER A 481 30.38 -28.10 14.30
N LYS A 482 30.04 -27.05 15.07
CA LYS A 482 30.42 -26.97 16.49
C LYS A 482 29.89 -28.12 17.34
N LYS A 483 28.90 -28.89 16.84
CA LYS A 483 28.29 -30.07 17.53
C LYS A 483 28.88 -31.39 17.07
N GLY A 484 29.87 -31.40 16.17
CA GLY A 484 30.51 -32.59 15.63
C GLY A 484 30.45 -32.70 14.11
N ALA A 485 31.03 -33.76 13.57
CA ALA A 485 30.99 -34.06 12.15
C ALA A 485 29.66 -34.74 11.79
N LEU A 486 29.04 -34.27 10.73
CA LEU A 486 27.84 -34.86 10.13
C LEU A 486 28.13 -35.16 8.65
N TYR A 487 27.37 -36.07 8.06
CA TYR A 487 27.41 -36.33 6.64
C TYR A 487 26.12 -35.87 5.98
N GLN A 488 26.25 -35.11 4.92
CA GLN A 488 25.13 -34.86 4.00
C GLN A 488 25.22 -35.91 2.90
N ILE A 489 24.10 -36.58 2.64
CA ILE A 489 24.00 -37.62 1.61
C ILE A 489 22.87 -37.32 0.66
N VAL A 490 23.08 -37.57 -0.62
CA VAL A 490 22.05 -37.54 -1.64
C VAL A 490 21.77 -38.96 -2.09
N LEU A 491 20.50 -39.32 -2.06
CA LEU A 491 20.01 -40.65 -2.42
C LEU A 491 19.50 -40.66 -3.87
N THR A 492 19.53 -41.82 -4.53
CA THR A 492 18.96 -41.96 -5.89
C THR A 492 17.46 -41.82 -5.91
N GLN A 493 16.78 -42.15 -4.82
CA GLN A 493 15.38 -41.83 -4.52
C GLN A 493 15.17 -41.74 -3.03
N THR A 494 14.18 -40.98 -2.58
CA THR A 494 13.93 -40.74 -1.16
C THR A 494 12.45 -40.61 -0.83
N PRO A 495 11.96 -41.20 0.26
CA PRO A 495 10.65 -40.90 0.80
C PRO A 495 10.66 -39.70 1.77
N PHE A 496 11.84 -39.17 2.15
CA PHE A 496 11.94 -38.05 3.08
C PHE A 496 11.58 -36.73 2.42
N TYR A 497 10.58 -36.04 2.96
CA TYR A 497 10.25 -34.68 2.57
C TYR A 497 11.33 -33.71 3.07
N PRO A 498 11.85 -32.81 2.23
CA PRO A 498 12.88 -31.85 2.64
C PRO A 498 12.28 -30.75 3.53
N GLU A 499 13.08 -30.22 4.44
CA GLU A 499 12.71 -29.01 5.17
C GLU A 499 12.68 -27.82 4.20
N GLY A 500 11.52 -27.19 4.05
CA GLY A 500 11.33 -26.06 3.14
C GLY A 500 9.97 -25.40 3.30
N GLY A 501 9.87 -24.11 2.95
CA GLY A 501 8.60 -23.39 2.99
C GLY A 501 7.92 -23.31 4.36
N GLY A 502 8.66 -23.45 5.46
CA GLY A 502 8.12 -23.48 6.82
C GLY A 502 7.60 -24.84 7.28
N GLN A 503 7.74 -25.87 6.45
CA GLN A 503 7.44 -27.26 6.84
C GLN A 503 8.68 -27.93 7.42
N VAL A 504 8.48 -28.75 8.46
CA VAL A 504 9.52 -29.55 9.09
C VAL A 504 9.86 -30.73 8.18
N GLY A 505 11.15 -30.97 7.93
CA GLY A 505 11.62 -32.12 7.16
C GLY A 505 11.39 -33.45 7.90
N ASP A 506 11.19 -34.52 7.13
CA ASP A 506 11.02 -35.87 7.66
C ASP A 506 12.27 -36.37 8.34
N LYS A 507 12.08 -37.26 9.32
CA LYS A 507 13.15 -37.98 10.03
C LYS A 507 12.93 -39.48 9.94
N GLY A 508 14.03 -40.21 9.80
CA GLY A 508 13.97 -41.67 9.73
C GLY A 508 15.35 -42.29 9.83
N PHE A 509 15.49 -43.47 9.29
CA PHE A 509 16.70 -44.26 9.34
C PHE A 509 17.08 -44.76 7.94
N LEU A 510 18.37 -44.84 7.68
CA LEU A 510 18.91 -45.67 6.62
C LEU A 510 19.23 -47.02 7.23
N VAL A 511 18.96 -48.09 6.48
CA VAL A 511 19.18 -49.49 6.93
C VAL A 511 20.02 -50.17 5.86
N ASP A 512 21.11 -50.78 6.26
CA ASP A 512 21.97 -51.55 5.37
C ASP A 512 21.43 -52.96 5.04
N SER A 513 22.12 -53.68 4.18
CA SER A 513 21.77 -55.08 3.81
C SER A 513 21.80 -56.09 4.97
N GLU A 514 22.42 -55.72 6.07
CA GLU A 514 22.50 -56.54 7.31
C GLU A 514 21.50 -56.09 8.38
N ASN A 515 20.61 -55.14 8.01
CA ASN A 515 19.58 -54.55 8.89
C ASN A 515 20.14 -53.66 10.02
N ASN A 516 21.34 -53.11 9.84
CA ASN A 516 21.89 -52.13 10.75
C ASN A 516 21.34 -50.76 10.43
N LYS A 517 20.92 -50.02 11.46
CA LYS A 517 20.47 -48.64 11.32
C LYS A 517 21.67 -47.69 11.30
N ILE A 518 21.69 -46.83 10.30
CA ILE A 518 22.69 -45.79 10.11
C ILE A 518 22.07 -44.44 10.42
#